data_bf0de17ca344eae1e90e624c62571fea
#
_entry.id   bf0de17ca344eae1e90e624c62571fea
#
_cell.length_a   1.000
_cell.length_b   1.000
_cell.length_c   1.000
_cell.angle_alpha   90.00
_cell.angle_beta   90.00
_cell.angle_gamma   90.00
#
_symmetry.space_group_name_H-M   'P 1'
#
loop_
_entity.id
_entity.type
_entity.pdbx_description
1 polymer ?
#
loop_
_entity_poly.entity_id
_entity_poly.type
_entity_poly.pdbx_seq_one_letter_code
_entity_poly.pdbx_strand_id
1 'polypeptide(L)'
;LGAEHVMVVHSRDGLDEISLASTTYVAELKNGEVTEYSISPEEVDIESQTLTGLMIEDSAHSFKLIQDALGKKKSAIGEKAANMIALNAGAGIYVSGLTSSYKQGVALAHDIIYGGQALEKLSVLSEFTKTLKQYEA
;
A
#
# COMPACT_ATOMS: atom_id res chain seq x y z
N LEU A 1 -18.34 -0.61 -15.88
CA LEU A 1 -17.34 -1.62 -16.23
C LEU A 1 -17.57 -2.97 -15.51
N GLY A 2 -18.62 -3.08 -14.67
CA GLY A 2 -18.99 -4.33 -14.01
C GLY A 2 -18.15 -4.66 -12.76
N ALA A 3 -17.50 -3.68 -12.15
CA ALA A 3 -16.82 -3.89 -10.88
C ALA A 3 -17.84 -4.12 -9.74
N GLU A 4 -17.53 -5.06 -8.84
CA GLU A 4 -18.38 -5.42 -7.70
C GLU A 4 -17.99 -4.68 -6.42
N HIS A 5 -16.68 -4.44 -6.25
CA HIS A 5 -16.12 -3.73 -5.11
C HIS A 5 -14.94 -2.86 -5.57
N VAL A 6 -14.99 -1.57 -5.31
CA VAL A 6 -13.96 -0.59 -5.71
C VAL A 6 -13.86 0.49 -4.65
N MET A 7 -12.65 0.93 -4.36
CA MET A 7 -12.39 2.17 -3.63
C MET A 7 -11.68 3.15 -4.57
N VAL A 8 -12.23 4.34 -4.72
CA VAL A 8 -11.57 5.49 -5.35
C VAL A 8 -11.13 6.42 -4.23
N VAL A 9 -9.86 6.75 -4.20
CA VAL A 9 -9.25 7.49 -3.10
C VAL A 9 -8.55 8.76 -3.57
N HIS A 10 -8.59 9.79 -2.74
CA HIS A 10 -7.85 11.03 -2.94
C HIS A 10 -7.52 11.65 -1.58
N SER A 11 -6.25 11.87 -1.30
CA SER A 11 -5.84 12.42 -0.03
C SER A 11 -5.92 13.95 0.00
N ARG A 12 -6.22 14.50 1.17
CA ARG A 12 -6.32 15.95 1.39
C ARG A 12 -5.00 16.69 1.15
N ASP A 13 -3.85 16.02 1.28
CA ASP A 13 -2.52 16.55 0.98
C ASP A 13 -2.14 16.49 -0.51
N GLY A 14 -3.07 16.02 -1.37
CA GLY A 14 -2.93 16.01 -2.82
C GLY A 14 -2.39 14.71 -3.41
N LEU A 15 -2.14 13.68 -2.58
CA LEU A 15 -1.77 12.36 -3.11
C LEU A 15 -2.97 11.67 -3.75
N ASP A 16 -2.73 10.93 -4.81
CA ASP A 16 -3.67 10.01 -5.46
C ASP A 16 -3.71 8.63 -4.81
N GLU A 17 -3.23 8.54 -3.57
CA GLU A 17 -3.15 7.36 -2.72
C GLU A 17 -3.74 7.63 -1.33
N ILE A 18 -3.87 6.59 -0.50
CA ILE A 18 -4.17 6.73 0.94
C ILE A 18 -2.92 7.26 1.64
N SER A 19 -3.01 8.47 2.19
CA SER A 19 -1.86 9.13 2.81
C SER A 19 -1.62 8.70 4.25
N LEU A 20 -0.34 8.60 4.59
CA LEU A 20 0.12 8.46 5.98
C LEU A 20 0.07 9.79 6.76
N ALA A 21 0.02 10.94 6.04
CA ALA A 21 0.16 12.28 6.65
C ALA A 21 -1.17 13.02 6.78
N SER A 22 -2.23 12.53 6.19
CA SER A 22 -3.47 13.29 6.04
C SER A 22 -4.70 12.39 5.91
N THR A 23 -5.86 12.97 6.15
CA THR A 23 -7.15 12.35 5.83
C THR A 23 -7.26 12.08 4.33
N THR A 24 -7.81 10.93 3.97
CA THR A 24 -8.08 10.52 2.59
C THR A 24 -9.59 10.43 2.38
N TYR A 25 -10.09 11.05 1.31
CA TYR A 25 -11.47 10.91 0.86
C TYR A 25 -11.63 9.60 0.08
N VAL A 26 -12.72 8.92 0.30
CA VAL A 26 -13.04 7.63 -0.30
C VAL A 26 -14.43 7.68 -0.92
N ALA A 27 -14.54 7.22 -2.17
CA ALA A 27 -15.80 6.80 -2.75
C ALA A 27 -15.73 5.28 -2.94
N GLU A 28 -16.55 4.54 -2.23
CA GLU A 28 -16.57 3.08 -2.24
C GLU A 28 -17.82 2.57 -2.93
N LEU A 29 -17.65 1.78 -4.00
CA LEU A 29 -18.71 0.94 -4.56
C LEU A 29 -18.65 -0.43 -3.88
N LYS A 30 -19.75 -0.84 -3.26
CA LYS A 30 -19.90 -2.18 -2.67
C LYS A 30 -21.36 -2.60 -2.72
N ASN A 31 -21.63 -3.85 -3.13
CA ASN A 31 -22.99 -4.39 -3.23
C ASN A 31 -23.94 -3.53 -4.10
N GLY A 32 -23.43 -2.86 -5.12
CA GLY A 32 -24.20 -1.98 -6.00
C GLY A 32 -24.50 -0.59 -5.45
N GLU A 33 -24.01 -0.25 -4.25
CA GLU A 33 -24.16 1.06 -3.65
C GLU A 33 -22.83 1.81 -3.62
N VAL A 34 -22.89 3.12 -3.85
CA VAL A 34 -21.73 4.02 -3.69
C VAL A 34 -21.89 4.80 -2.40
N THR A 35 -20.89 4.70 -1.54
CA THR A 35 -20.81 5.47 -0.29
C THR A 35 -19.58 6.36 -0.31
N GLU A 36 -19.69 7.57 0.25
CA GLU A 36 -18.59 8.51 0.38
C GLU A 36 -18.28 8.73 1.86
N TYR A 37 -17.00 8.65 2.20
CA TYR A 37 -16.52 8.85 3.57
C TYR A 37 -15.06 9.30 3.57
N SER A 38 -14.51 9.52 4.74
CA SER A 38 -13.09 9.84 4.91
C SER A 38 -12.46 8.84 5.86
N ILE A 39 -11.18 8.57 5.66
CA ILE A 39 -10.36 7.73 6.53
C ILE A 39 -9.10 8.48 6.96
N SER A 40 -8.63 8.19 8.15
CA SER A 40 -7.34 8.63 8.68
C SER A 40 -6.50 7.43 9.13
N PRO A 41 -5.16 7.54 9.16
CA PRO A 41 -4.29 6.43 9.58
C PRO A 41 -4.63 5.87 10.97
N GLU A 42 -5.06 6.73 11.91
CA GLU A 42 -5.40 6.35 13.27
C GLU A 42 -6.57 5.37 13.36
N GLU A 43 -7.49 5.40 12.40
CA GLU A 43 -8.64 4.48 12.36
C GLU A 43 -8.23 3.02 12.12
N VAL A 44 -7.01 2.82 11.61
CA VAL A 44 -6.41 1.51 11.36
C VAL A 44 -5.16 1.25 12.21
N ASP A 45 -5.08 1.92 13.37
CA ASP A 45 -4.01 1.79 14.37
C ASP A 45 -2.61 2.19 13.85
N ILE A 46 -2.54 3.09 12.86
CA ILE A 46 -1.28 3.68 12.38
C ILE A 46 -1.25 5.15 12.80
N GLU A 47 -0.19 5.58 13.46
CA GLU A 47 0.01 6.99 13.79
C GLU A 47 0.32 7.82 12.53
N SER A 48 -0.35 8.96 12.36
CA SER A 48 -0.06 9.89 11.26
C SER A 48 1.36 10.41 11.36
N GLN A 49 2.05 10.45 10.23
CA GLN A 49 3.43 10.90 10.12
C GLN A 49 3.59 11.79 8.89
N THR A 50 4.50 12.77 8.97
CA THR A 50 4.83 13.60 7.81
C THR A 50 5.43 12.77 6.69
N LEU A 51 5.27 13.18 5.43
CA LEU A 51 5.89 12.50 4.27
C LEU A 51 7.40 12.81 4.13
N THR A 52 7.99 13.53 5.07
CA THR A 52 9.44 13.80 5.07
C THR A 52 10.24 12.51 5.05
N GLY A 53 11.14 12.38 4.09
CA GLY A 53 11.96 11.19 3.86
C GLY A 53 11.32 10.16 2.91
N LEU A 54 10.07 10.34 2.49
CA LEU A 54 9.41 9.50 1.47
C LEU A 54 9.46 10.12 0.07
N MET A 55 9.99 11.33 -0.08
CA MET A 55 10.17 11.97 -1.39
C MET A 55 11.25 11.23 -2.18
N ILE A 56 10.90 10.82 -3.39
CA ILE A 56 11.74 10.01 -4.26
C ILE A 56 12.41 10.90 -5.31
N GLU A 57 13.72 10.76 -5.47
CA GLU A 57 14.50 11.51 -6.46
C GLU A 57 14.57 10.76 -7.80
N ASP A 58 14.74 9.43 -7.74
CA ASP A 58 14.83 8.56 -8.92
C ASP A 58 14.38 7.13 -8.61
N SER A 59 14.37 6.28 -9.64
CA SER A 59 13.95 4.88 -9.51
C SER A 59 14.87 4.04 -8.62
N ALA A 60 16.19 4.36 -8.57
CA ALA A 60 17.13 3.65 -7.72
C ALA A 60 16.90 3.99 -6.23
N HIS A 61 16.60 5.25 -5.93
CA HIS A 61 16.19 5.68 -4.59
C HIS A 61 14.87 5.01 -4.18
N SER A 62 13.87 5.02 -5.07
CA SER A 62 12.59 4.33 -4.85
C SER A 62 12.79 2.84 -4.52
N PHE A 63 13.61 2.14 -5.31
CA PHE A 63 13.85 0.71 -5.09
C PHE A 63 14.52 0.42 -3.75
N LYS A 64 15.53 1.22 -3.35
CA LYS A 64 16.18 1.08 -2.04
C LYS A 64 15.20 1.29 -0.90
N LEU A 65 14.32 2.29 -0.99
CA LEU A 65 13.31 2.56 0.03
C LEU A 65 12.29 1.43 0.12
N ILE A 66 11.83 0.88 -1.02
CA ILE A 66 10.94 -0.28 -1.05
C ILE A 66 11.62 -1.51 -0.42
N GLN A 67 12.90 -1.75 -0.72
CA GLN A 67 13.64 -2.86 -0.11
C GLN A 67 13.78 -2.70 1.41
N ASP A 68 14.02 -1.47 1.90
CA ASP A 68 14.06 -1.16 3.33
C ASP A 68 12.68 -1.39 3.96
N ALA A 69 11.62 -0.84 3.36
CA ALA A 69 10.24 -0.99 3.83
C ALA A 69 9.77 -2.46 3.91
N LEU A 70 10.16 -3.30 2.96
CA LEU A 70 9.78 -4.72 2.91
C LEU A 70 10.77 -5.63 3.65
N GLY A 71 11.92 -5.10 4.06
CA GLY A 71 12.96 -5.85 4.79
C GLY A 71 12.54 -6.21 6.20
N LYS A 72 13.19 -7.23 6.80
CA LYS A 72 12.93 -7.66 8.19
C LYS A 72 13.47 -6.67 9.23
N LYS A 73 14.52 -5.94 8.88
CA LYS A 73 15.09 -4.85 9.70
C LYS A 73 14.95 -3.57 8.90
N LYS A 74 14.21 -2.62 9.41
CA LYS A 74 13.90 -1.37 8.75
C LYS A 74 14.62 -0.21 9.42
N SER A 75 15.02 0.79 8.63
CA SER A 75 15.36 2.11 9.16
C SER A 75 14.07 2.84 9.61
N ALA A 76 14.21 3.97 10.31
CA ALA A 76 13.05 4.80 10.68
C ALA A 76 12.26 5.28 9.43
N ILE A 77 12.94 5.52 8.31
CA ILE A 77 12.30 5.88 7.03
C ILE A 77 11.66 4.63 6.40
N GLY A 78 12.31 3.47 6.49
CA GLY A 78 11.75 2.20 6.03
C GLY A 78 10.47 1.81 6.78
N GLU A 79 10.39 2.04 8.10
CA GLU A 79 9.17 1.86 8.90
C GLU A 79 8.04 2.77 8.41
N LYS A 80 8.35 4.05 8.18
CA LYS A 80 7.40 5.01 7.64
C LYS A 80 6.89 4.59 6.25
N ALA A 81 7.79 4.16 5.38
CA ALA A 81 7.43 3.64 4.05
C ALA A 81 6.60 2.35 4.15
N ALA A 82 6.91 1.46 5.10
CA ALA A 82 6.12 0.25 5.34
C ALA A 82 4.68 0.58 5.77
N ASN A 83 4.48 1.58 6.63
CA ASN A 83 3.16 2.06 7.03
C ASN A 83 2.38 2.61 5.82
N MET A 84 3.01 3.43 4.97
CA MET A 84 2.39 3.95 3.75
C MET A 84 1.98 2.82 2.80
N ILE A 85 2.85 1.82 2.60
CA ILE A 85 2.55 0.63 1.79
C ILE A 85 1.40 -0.16 2.40
N ALA A 86 1.39 -0.35 3.73
CA ALA A 86 0.34 -1.12 4.42
C ALA A 86 -1.04 -0.48 4.28
N LEU A 87 -1.15 0.86 4.38
CA LEU A 87 -2.40 1.58 4.17
C LEU A 87 -2.98 1.28 2.77
N ASN A 88 -2.18 1.39 1.74
CA ASN A 88 -2.63 1.20 0.35
C ASN A 88 -2.84 -0.28 -0.01
N ALA A 89 -1.91 -1.16 0.39
CA ALA A 89 -2.08 -2.61 0.20
C ALA A 89 -3.29 -3.16 0.97
N GLY A 90 -3.55 -2.64 2.18
CA GLY A 90 -4.70 -3.00 2.98
C GLY A 90 -6.03 -2.71 2.30
N ALA A 91 -6.14 -1.59 1.57
CA ALA A 91 -7.30 -1.29 0.74
C ALA A 91 -7.46 -2.32 -0.39
N GLY A 92 -6.36 -2.68 -1.08
CA GLY A 92 -6.36 -3.75 -2.10
C GLY A 92 -6.81 -5.10 -1.54
N ILE A 93 -6.33 -5.48 -0.35
CA ILE A 93 -6.73 -6.71 0.33
C ILE A 93 -8.24 -6.68 0.69
N TYR A 94 -8.73 -5.56 1.18
CA TYR A 94 -10.14 -5.39 1.55
C TYR A 94 -11.05 -5.48 0.31
N VAL A 95 -10.76 -4.75 -0.76
CA VAL A 95 -11.61 -4.79 -1.98
C VAL A 95 -11.56 -6.13 -2.71
N SER A 96 -10.48 -6.92 -2.51
CA SER A 96 -10.41 -8.30 -3.03
C SER A 96 -11.30 -9.30 -2.27
N GLY A 97 -11.90 -8.89 -1.14
CA GLY A 97 -12.75 -9.74 -0.32
C GLY A 97 -12.01 -10.69 0.64
N LEU A 98 -10.68 -10.57 0.75
CA LEU A 98 -9.87 -11.39 1.68
C LEU A 98 -10.09 -11.00 3.14
N THR A 99 -10.56 -9.78 3.40
CA THR A 99 -10.91 -9.30 4.75
C THR A 99 -12.28 -8.63 4.73
N SER A 100 -12.95 -8.59 5.88
CA SER A 100 -14.29 -8.01 6.00
C SER A 100 -14.29 -6.50 6.22
N SER A 101 -13.12 -5.90 6.51
CA SER A 101 -12.96 -4.45 6.71
C SER A 101 -11.58 -3.96 6.25
N TYR A 102 -11.52 -2.67 5.93
CA TYR A 102 -10.25 -1.99 5.59
C TYR A 102 -9.21 -2.13 6.72
N LYS A 103 -9.61 -1.95 7.98
CA LYS A 103 -8.72 -2.13 9.14
C LYS A 103 -8.08 -3.51 9.19
N GLN A 104 -8.85 -4.57 8.95
CA GLN A 104 -8.31 -5.94 8.86
C GLN A 104 -7.39 -6.11 7.65
N GLY A 105 -7.68 -5.45 6.53
CA GLY A 105 -6.82 -5.45 5.34
C GLY A 105 -5.45 -4.83 5.65
N VAL A 106 -5.43 -3.70 6.36
CA VAL A 106 -4.18 -3.04 6.80
C VAL A 106 -3.39 -3.92 7.77
N ALA A 107 -4.05 -4.51 8.76
CA ALA A 107 -3.41 -5.43 9.69
C ALA A 107 -2.76 -6.62 8.97
N LEU A 108 -3.48 -7.23 8.01
CA LEU A 108 -2.93 -8.33 7.20
C LEU A 108 -1.76 -7.87 6.32
N ALA A 109 -1.83 -6.66 5.74
CA ALA A 109 -0.72 -6.09 4.97
C ALA A 109 0.54 -5.91 5.84
N HIS A 110 0.39 -5.42 7.08
CA HIS A 110 1.47 -5.35 8.06
C HIS A 110 2.09 -6.72 8.34
N ASP A 111 1.28 -7.73 8.65
CA ASP A 111 1.77 -9.09 8.92
C ASP A 111 2.58 -9.64 7.74
N ILE A 112 2.11 -9.44 6.51
CA ILE A 112 2.80 -9.86 5.28
C ILE A 112 4.13 -9.12 5.10
N ILE A 113 4.17 -7.81 5.35
CA ILE A 113 5.37 -6.98 5.22
C ILE A 113 6.42 -7.41 6.26
N TYR A 114 6.02 -7.53 7.54
CA TYR A 114 6.94 -7.88 8.62
C TYR A 114 7.32 -9.38 8.63
N GLY A 115 6.47 -10.24 8.09
CA GLY A 115 6.76 -11.64 7.84
C GLY A 115 7.77 -11.88 6.71
N GLY A 116 8.03 -10.87 5.87
CA GLY A 116 8.98 -10.93 4.75
C GLY A 116 8.40 -11.51 3.46
N GLN A 117 7.12 -11.93 3.44
CA GLN A 117 6.50 -12.50 2.25
C GLN A 117 6.40 -11.49 1.10
N ALA A 118 6.20 -10.20 1.40
CA ALA A 118 6.17 -9.15 0.38
C ALA A 118 7.53 -9.00 -0.33
N LEU A 119 8.64 -9.04 0.42
CA LEU A 119 9.98 -8.99 -0.15
C LEU A 119 10.30 -10.23 -1.01
N GLU A 120 9.88 -11.41 -0.55
CA GLU A 120 10.01 -12.64 -1.32
C GLU A 120 9.24 -12.57 -2.65
N LYS A 121 8.01 -12.05 -2.62
CA LYS A 121 7.19 -11.86 -3.82
C LYS A 121 7.83 -10.88 -4.81
N LEU A 122 8.45 -9.80 -4.32
CA LEU A 122 9.20 -8.86 -5.15
C LEU A 122 10.37 -9.54 -5.87
N SER A 123 11.10 -10.41 -5.17
CA SER A 123 12.20 -11.20 -5.76
C SER A 123 11.70 -12.14 -6.86
N VAL A 124 10.62 -12.88 -6.61
CA VAL A 124 9.99 -13.78 -7.59
C VAL A 124 9.54 -13.00 -8.84
N LEU A 125 8.91 -11.82 -8.66
CA LEU A 125 8.51 -10.97 -9.78
C LEU A 125 9.72 -10.50 -10.61
N SER A 126 10.81 -10.10 -9.93
CA SER A 126 12.04 -9.68 -10.60
C SER A 126 12.66 -10.80 -11.44
N GLU A 127 12.70 -12.02 -10.93
CA GLU A 127 13.19 -13.19 -11.66
C GLU A 127 12.30 -13.53 -12.86
N PHE A 128 11.00 -13.53 -12.65
CA PHE A 128 10.03 -13.79 -13.72
C PHE A 128 10.18 -12.80 -14.89
N THR A 129 10.27 -11.50 -14.59
CA THR A 129 10.41 -10.47 -15.64
C THR A 129 11.74 -10.54 -16.38
N LYS A 130 12.84 -10.97 -15.71
CA LYS A 130 14.13 -11.24 -16.39
C LYS A 130 14.03 -12.41 -17.36
N THR A 131 13.31 -13.46 -16.97
CA THR A 131 13.09 -14.62 -17.83
C THR A 131 12.31 -14.25 -19.08
N LEU A 132 11.23 -13.44 -18.97
CA LEU A 132 10.46 -12.99 -20.13
C LEU A 132 11.33 -12.22 -21.14
N LYS A 133 12.21 -11.32 -20.69
CA LYS A 133 13.11 -10.58 -21.59
C LYS A 133 14.07 -11.47 -22.40
N GLN A 134 14.36 -12.68 -21.93
CA GLN A 134 15.22 -13.64 -22.67
C GLN A 134 14.46 -14.30 -23.82
N TYR A 135 13.13 -14.31 -23.81
CA TYR A 135 12.31 -14.89 -24.88
C TYR A 135 11.91 -13.86 -25.96
N GLU A 136 12.12 -12.56 -25.71
CA GLU A 136 11.84 -11.48 -26.67
C GLU A 136 13.07 -11.07 -27.49
N ALA A 137 14.25 -11.64 -27.22
CA ALA A 137 15.50 -11.40 -27.93
C ALA A 137 15.85 -12.56 -28.88
#